data_b832f073d775cfb681c906c60ca495bf
#
_entry.id   b832f073d775cfb681c906c60ca495bf
#
_cell.length_a   1.000
_cell.length_b   1.000
_cell.length_c   1.000
_cell.angle_alpha   90.00
_cell.angle_beta   90.00
_cell.angle_gamma   90.00
#
_symmetry.space_group_name_H-M   'P 1'
#
loop_
_entity.id
_entity.type
_entity.pdbx_description
1 polymer ?
#
loop_
_entity_poly.entity_id
_entity_poly.type
_entity_poly.pdbx_seq_one_letter_code
_entity_poly.pdbx_strand_id
1 'polypeptide(L)'
;MTSPLISTSRWNIEDGHTLDGYLKSGGYQAIQKALEITPQEVHEEVKKASLLGRGGAGFPAGVKWGFLPENVWPRYLVVNGDESEPGTYKDRILLERDPHQLIEGCLITCYALGLSQCFLYVRGEMAHGQERVAQALNEAYAAGYVGKNILNTEFSVDIVLHWGAGAYIVGEETALIESLEGNRGMPRLKPPYFPASIGLYGKPTIVNNVETLANIPWIVLNGGDKFAKLGAEQSTGTRIFAVSGHVNNPGVYEVEFGTTTFRDLIMGEKYGNGIRNGNEIKAFIPGGASAPWFFEEHLDLPLEKTAVDQAGSMLGSGAIVVMDHTTDIVKACHNVVRFFARESCGKCAPCREGTNWLEKILQRIIDGNGRTQDLDLLLDVCDNISPGITWPPKQTTICPLGPSAVSPISSAITRYRDEFEKYLTKSKPDIPVTIKGGAT
;
A
#
# COMPACT_ATOMS: atom_id res chain seq x y z
N MET A 1 23.43 -1.28 -17.98
CA MET A 1 23.25 -2.59 -17.31
C MET A 1 21.82 -2.60 -16.80
N THR A 2 21.10 -3.69 -16.96
CA THR A 2 19.74 -3.81 -16.36
C THR A 2 19.89 -3.95 -14.86
N SER A 3 19.10 -3.19 -14.10
CA SER A 3 19.07 -3.29 -12.63
C SER A 3 18.73 -4.70 -12.16
N PRO A 4 19.30 -5.17 -11.05
CA PRO A 4 18.97 -6.50 -10.55
C PRO A 4 17.50 -6.56 -10.14
N LEU A 5 16.84 -7.68 -10.41
CA LEU A 5 15.55 -7.99 -9.80
C LEU A 5 15.81 -8.52 -8.39
N ILE A 6 15.19 -7.92 -7.39
CA ILE A 6 15.35 -8.25 -5.96
C ILE A 6 14.16 -9.06 -5.47
N SER A 7 12.97 -8.50 -5.60
CA SER A 7 11.74 -9.10 -5.09
C SER A 7 11.09 -10.07 -6.08
N THR A 8 11.40 -9.95 -7.38
CA THR A 8 10.77 -10.77 -8.43
C THR A 8 11.72 -11.74 -9.10
N SER A 9 12.97 -11.83 -8.64
CA SER A 9 14.04 -12.62 -9.27
C SER A 9 13.70 -14.10 -9.44
N ARG A 10 12.86 -14.66 -8.59
CA ARG A 10 12.46 -16.08 -8.59
C ARG A 10 11.04 -16.34 -9.16
N TRP A 11 10.29 -15.30 -9.54
CA TRP A 11 8.90 -15.48 -9.95
C TRP A 11 8.68 -16.34 -11.20
N ASN A 12 9.71 -16.52 -12.02
CA ASN A 12 9.68 -17.33 -13.22
C ASN A 12 10.38 -18.68 -13.03
N ILE A 13 10.79 -19.03 -11.81
CA ILE A 13 11.38 -20.34 -11.51
C ILE A 13 10.24 -21.31 -11.25
N GLU A 14 10.23 -22.43 -11.98
CA GLU A 14 9.32 -23.53 -11.72
C GLU A 14 9.54 -24.02 -10.27
N ASP A 15 8.45 -24.21 -9.52
CA ASP A 15 8.49 -24.56 -8.10
C ASP A 15 9.23 -23.57 -7.18
N GLY A 16 9.48 -22.32 -7.62
CA GLY A 16 10.15 -21.28 -6.84
C GLY A 16 9.46 -20.96 -5.51
N HIS A 17 8.18 -21.30 -5.37
CA HIS A 17 7.38 -21.15 -4.15
C HIS A 17 7.59 -22.26 -3.11
N THR A 18 8.29 -23.33 -3.46
CA THR A 18 8.62 -24.45 -2.56
C THR A 18 9.97 -24.23 -1.89
N LEU A 19 10.19 -24.91 -0.75
CA LEU A 19 11.47 -24.86 -0.05
C LEU A 19 12.63 -25.34 -0.96
N ASP A 20 12.44 -26.42 -1.70
CA ASP A 20 13.45 -26.97 -2.59
C ASP A 20 13.82 -25.99 -3.72
N GLY A 21 12.84 -25.38 -4.37
CA GLY A 21 13.06 -24.34 -5.38
C GLY A 21 13.75 -23.10 -4.81
N TYR A 22 13.38 -22.68 -3.61
CA TYR A 22 13.98 -21.55 -2.93
C TYR A 22 15.45 -21.82 -2.56
N LEU A 23 15.76 -23.00 -2.01
CA LEU A 23 17.14 -23.40 -1.65
C LEU A 23 18.03 -23.53 -2.90
N LYS A 24 17.55 -24.11 -3.98
CA LYS A 24 18.30 -24.22 -5.25
C LYS A 24 18.66 -22.86 -5.85
N SER A 25 17.86 -21.82 -5.57
CA SER A 25 18.10 -20.45 -6.01
C SER A 25 18.86 -19.59 -4.99
N GLY A 26 19.47 -20.20 -3.97
CA GLY A 26 20.28 -19.51 -2.95
C GLY A 26 19.46 -18.95 -1.78
N GLY A 27 18.24 -19.43 -1.58
CA GLY A 27 17.40 -19.07 -0.45
C GLY A 27 17.97 -19.51 0.90
N TYR A 28 17.58 -18.84 1.96
CA TYR A 28 18.02 -18.99 3.35
C TYR A 28 19.52 -18.78 3.60
N GLN A 29 20.30 -18.35 2.62
CA GLN A 29 21.69 -17.92 2.83
C GLN A 29 21.78 -16.61 3.59
N ALA A 30 20.79 -15.72 3.45
CA ALA A 30 20.79 -14.43 4.12
C ALA A 30 20.58 -14.57 5.64
N ILE A 31 19.70 -15.48 6.09
CA ILE A 31 19.55 -15.73 7.52
C ILE A 31 20.80 -16.41 8.10
N GLN A 32 21.44 -17.32 7.35
CA GLN A 32 22.71 -17.92 7.79
C GLN A 32 23.76 -16.82 8.03
N LYS A 33 23.96 -15.94 7.06
CA LYS A 33 24.86 -14.80 7.17
C LYS A 33 24.47 -13.84 8.31
N ALA A 34 23.16 -13.57 8.50
CA ALA A 34 22.69 -12.74 9.58
C ALA A 34 23.07 -13.31 10.96
N LEU A 35 23.01 -14.62 11.14
CA LEU A 35 23.33 -15.29 12.39
C LEU A 35 24.85 -15.33 12.68
N GLU A 36 25.70 -15.03 11.70
CA GLU A 36 27.17 -14.92 11.86
C GLU A 36 27.59 -13.53 12.37
N ILE A 37 26.71 -12.53 12.33
CA ILE A 37 26.96 -11.16 12.79
C ILE A 37 25.98 -10.80 13.90
N THR A 38 26.23 -9.70 14.57
CA THR A 38 25.37 -9.25 15.68
C THR A 38 24.03 -8.71 15.16
N PRO A 39 22.95 -8.81 15.96
CA PRO A 39 21.66 -8.19 15.64
C PRO A 39 21.77 -6.70 15.27
N GLN A 40 22.66 -5.99 15.97
CA GLN A 40 22.93 -4.58 15.74
C GLN A 40 23.51 -4.32 14.34
N GLU A 41 24.47 -5.16 13.90
CA GLU A 41 25.07 -5.05 12.55
C GLU A 41 24.03 -5.30 11.47
N VAL A 42 23.13 -6.27 11.64
CA VAL A 42 22.01 -6.51 10.71
C VAL A 42 21.11 -5.27 10.63
N HIS A 43 20.74 -4.68 11.75
CA HIS A 43 19.93 -3.45 11.79
C HIS A 43 20.63 -2.28 11.08
N GLU A 44 21.94 -2.09 11.31
CA GLU A 44 22.71 -1.02 10.64
C GLU A 44 22.81 -1.24 9.12
N GLU A 45 22.90 -2.47 8.62
CA GLU A 45 22.85 -2.74 7.18
C GLU A 45 21.49 -2.33 6.57
N VAL A 46 20.37 -2.62 7.24
CA VAL A 46 19.04 -2.17 6.78
C VAL A 46 18.90 -0.66 6.85
N LYS A 47 19.49 -0.02 7.84
CA LYS A 47 19.50 1.45 7.98
C LYS A 47 20.33 2.11 6.88
N LYS A 48 21.55 1.61 6.59
CA LYS A 48 22.40 2.05 5.47
C LYS A 48 21.69 1.91 4.12
N ALA A 49 20.93 0.83 3.94
CA ALA A 49 20.15 0.60 2.73
C ALA A 49 19.12 1.71 2.46
N SER A 50 18.72 2.47 3.47
CA SER A 50 17.68 3.50 3.38
C SER A 50 16.37 2.97 2.77
N LEU A 51 16.07 1.68 3.02
CA LEU A 51 14.89 1.01 2.49
C LEU A 51 13.62 1.73 2.94
N LEU A 52 12.92 2.36 2.02
CA LEU A 52 11.60 2.92 2.27
C LEU A 52 10.56 1.80 2.40
N GLY A 53 9.61 1.97 3.31
CA GLY A 53 8.46 1.08 3.42
C GLY A 53 7.64 1.02 2.13
N ARG A 54 7.29 -0.20 1.69
CA ARG A 54 6.58 -0.46 0.41
C ARG A 54 5.06 -0.54 0.57
N GLY A 55 4.55 -0.35 1.80
CA GLY A 55 3.12 -0.45 2.08
C GLY A 55 2.28 0.81 1.80
N GLY A 56 2.91 1.93 1.41
CA GLY A 56 2.19 3.18 1.07
C GLY A 56 2.83 4.44 1.64
N ALA A 57 3.07 4.51 2.95
CA ALA A 57 3.58 5.70 3.62
C ALA A 57 5.06 6.04 3.30
N GLY A 58 5.86 5.09 2.82
CA GLY A 58 7.25 5.32 2.45
C GLY A 58 8.17 5.72 3.61
N PHE A 59 7.87 5.31 4.86
CA PHE A 59 8.73 5.59 5.99
C PHE A 59 9.93 4.63 6.01
N PRO A 60 11.18 5.10 6.25
CA PRO A 60 12.38 4.25 6.22
C PRO A 60 12.31 3.12 7.26
N ALA A 61 12.43 1.87 6.81
CA ALA A 61 12.28 0.67 7.65
C ALA A 61 13.32 0.62 8.77
N GLY A 62 14.60 0.84 8.46
CA GLY A 62 15.67 0.82 9.46
C GLY A 62 15.52 1.91 10.53
N VAL A 63 14.97 3.07 10.18
CA VAL A 63 14.66 4.13 11.16
C VAL A 63 13.48 3.71 12.04
N LYS A 64 12.42 3.14 11.45
CA LYS A 64 11.25 2.63 12.19
C LYS A 64 11.65 1.57 13.21
N TRP A 65 12.58 0.70 12.87
CA TRP A 65 13.08 -0.34 13.76
C TRP A 65 13.74 0.23 15.01
N GLY A 66 14.42 1.37 14.88
CA GLY A 66 15.07 2.07 16.00
C GLY A 66 14.10 2.72 17.01
N PHE A 67 12.80 2.73 16.75
CA PHE A 67 11.80 3.24 17.70
C PHE A 67 11.40 2.24 18.79
N LEU A 68 11.86 0.99 18.71
CA LEU A 68 11.59 0.01 19.76
C LEU A 68 12.28 0.45 21.07
N PRO A 69 11.56 0.49 22.19
CA PRO A 69 12.16 0.82 23.48
C PRO A 69 13.15 -0.26 23.90
N GLU A 70 14.27 0.15 24.46
CA GLU A 70 15.24 -0.76 25.07
C GLU A 70 14.61 -1.46 26.30
N ASN A 71 15.03 -2.71 26.55
CA ASN A 71 14.66 -3.46 27.76
C ASN A 71 13.14 -3.68 28.00
N VAL A 72 12.32 -3.70 26.95
CA VAL A 72 10.90 -4.02 27.02
C VAL A 72 10.59 -5.27 26.21
N TRP A 73 10.05 -6.32 26.83
CA TRP A 73 9.65 -7.60 26.23
C TRP A 73 8.29 -8.06 26.74
N PRO A 74 7.60 -8.99 26.03
CA PRO A 74 7.94 -9.46 24.68
C PRO A 74 7.79 -8.35 23.64
N ARG A 75 8.39 -8.55 22.47
CA ARG A 75 8.28 -7.69 21.29
C ARG A 75 7.78 -8.52 20.11
N TYR A 76 7.02 -7.90 19.22
CA TYR A 76 6.38 -8.61 18.11
C TYR A 76 6.71 -8.00 16.75
N LEU A 77 6.82 -8.87 15.73
CA LEU A 77 6.72 -8.47 14.34
C LEU A 77 5.29 -8.73 13.86
N VAL A 78 4.71 -7.76 13.19
CA VAL A 78 3.46 -7.92 12.45
C VAL A 78 3.73 -7.63 10.98
N VAL A 79 3.52 -8.63 10.13
CA VAL A 79 3.60 -8.49 8.70
C VAL A 79 2.24 -8.06 8.17
N ASN A 80 2.20 -6.89 7.55
CA ASN A 80 0.99 -6.37 6.94
C ASN A 80 0.87 -6.88 5.50
N GLY A 81 0.12 -7.96 5.32
CA GLY A 81 -0.30 -8.53 4.05
C GLY A 81 -1.79 -8.26 3.76
N ASP A 82 -2.38 -7.22 4.38
CA ASP A 82 -3.72 -6.74 4.03
C ASP A 82 -3.65 -5.76 2.86
N GLU A 83 -3.33 -6.29 1.69
CA GLU A 83 -3.29 -5.52 0.44
C GLU A 83 -4.70 -5.33 -0.11
N SER A 84 -5.31 -4.21 0.23
CA SER A 84 -6.71 -3.90 -0.09
C SER A 84 -6.87 -2.61 -0.90
N GLU A 85 -5.78 -1.88 -1.16
CA GLU A 85 -5.79 -0.65 -1.94
C GLU A 85 -6.19 -0.92 -3.39
N PRO A 86 -7.28 -0.32 -3.92
CA PRO A 86 -7.71 -0.58 -5.28
C PRO A 86 -6.62 -0.26 -6.31
N GLY A 87 -6.39 -1.22 -7.19
CA GLY A 87 -5.31 -1.20 -8.17
C GLY A 87 -4.02 -1.89 -7.73
N THR A 88 -3.86 -2.24 -6.44
CA THR A 88 -2.66 -2.89 -5.89
C THR A 88 -2.84 -4.40 -5.82
N TYR A 89 -1.86 -5.16 -6.36
CA TYR A 89 -1.85 -6.64 -6.33
C TYR A 89 -0.42 -7.24 -6.36
N LYS A 90 0.57 -6.50 -5.88
CA LYS A 90 1.99 -6.88 -5.84
C LYS A 90 2.33 -7.85 -4.71
N ASP A 91 1.80 -7.58 -3.49
CA ASP A 91 2.03 -8.39 -2.31
C ASP A 91 1.37 -9.76 -2.45
N ARG A 92 0.16 -9.79 -3.03
CA ARG A 92 -0.52 -11.03 -3.41
C ARG A 92 0.35 -11.93 -4.26
N ILE A 93 0.95 -11.41 -5.33
CA ILE A 93 1.78 -12.21 -6.25
C ILE A 93 3.05 -12.67 -5.55
N LEU A 94 3.63 -11.85 -4.67
CA LEU A 94 4.80 -12.23 -3.88
C LEU A 94 4.47 -13.40 -2.93
N LEU A 95 3.34 -13.34 -2.23
CA LEU A 95 2.85 -14.41 -1.35
C LEU A 95 2.60 -15.72 -2.13
N GLU A 96 2.11 -15.61 -3.38
CA GLU A 96 1.80 -16.76 -4.23
C GLU A 96 3.05 -17.40 -4.86
N ARG A 97 4.08 -16.59 -5.22
CA ARG A 97 5.23 -17.05 -6.02
C ARG A 97 6.53 -17.23 -5.24
N ASP A 98 6.74 -16.45 -4.18
CA ASP A 98 7.98 -16.51 -3.39
C ASP A 98 7.74 -16.29 -1.89
N PRO A 99 6.91 -17.13 -1.24
CA PRO A 99 6.59 -16.98 0.18
C PRO A 99 7.81 -17.21 1.08
N HIS A 100 8.79 -18.02 0.67
CA HIS A 100 10.00 -18.26 1.44
C HIS A 100 10.90 -17.03 1.55
N GLN A 101 10.95 -16.16 0.53
CA GLN A 101 11.67 -14.89 0.61
C GLN A 101 11.09 -13.99 1.70
N LEU A 102 9.76 -13.94 1.83
CA LEU A 102 9.11 -13.23 2.91
C LEU A 102 9.44 -13.85 4.28
N ILE A 103 9.34 -15.19 4.38
CA ILE A 103 9.66 -15.91 5.64
C ILE A 103 11.10 -15.60 6.06
N GLU A 104 12.06 -15.68 5.16
CA GLU A 104 13.46 -15.37 5.45
C GLU A 104 13.62 -13.90 5.90
N GLY A 105 12.94 -12.95 5.24
CA GLY A 105 12.91 -11.55 5.66
C GLY A 105 12.32 -11.34 7.05
N CYS A 106 11.28 -12.10 7.42
CA CYS A 106 10.71 -12.10 8.76
C CYS A 106 11.72 -12.62 9.81
N LEU A 107 12.41 -13.74 9.53
CA LEU A 107 13.41 -14.31 10.42
C LEU A 107 14.55 -13.34 10.70
N ILE A 108 15.12 -12.74 9.65
CA ILE A 108 16.20 -11.77 9.77
C ILE A 108 15.75 -10.54 10.59
N THR A 109 14.54 -10.05 10.35
CA THR A 109 13.96 -8.93 11.10
C THR A 109 13.76 -9.28 12.57
N CYS A 110 13.24 -10.47 12.85
CA CYS A 110 13.07 -10.94 14.23
C CYS A 110 14.41 -11.10 14.95
N TYR A 111 15.42 -11.62 14.28
CA TYR A 111 16.78 -11.71 14.83
C TYR A 111 17.35 -10.32 15.13
N ALA A 112 17.34 -9.42 14.16
CA ALA A 112 17.91 -8.08 14.28
C ALA A 112 17.29 -7.25 15.43
N LEU A 113 16.03 -7.49 15.77
CA LEU A 113 15.28 -6.70 16.74
C LEU A 113 14.96 -7.43 18.04
N GLY A 114 15.40 -8.69 18.18
CA GLY A 114 15.07 -9.53 19.34
C GLY A 114 13.58 -9.75 19.52
N LEU A 115 12.87 -10.01 18.42
CA LEU A 115 11.42 -10.22 18.44
C LEU A 115 11.13 -11.70 18.70
N SER A 116 10.25 -11.98 19.65
CA SER A 116 9.95 -13.34 20.10
C SER A 116 8.94 -14.07 19.23
N GLN A 117 8.13 -13.33 18.47
CA GLN A 117 7.08 -13.89 17.62
C GLN A 117 6.75 -12.97 16.45
N CYS A 118 6.42 -13.59 15.31
CA CYS A 118 5.96 -12.92 14.10
C CYS A 118 4.50 -13.32 13.82
N PHE A 119 3.65 -12.33 13.55
CA PHE A 119 2.30 -12.53 13.07
C PHE A 119 2.23 -12.09 11.61
N LEU A 120 1.96 -13.02 10.71
CA LEU A 120 1.81 -12.78 9.30
C LEU A 120 0.32 -12.64 9.00
N TYR A 121 -0.15 -11.40 8.89
CA TYR A 121 -1.55 -11.09 8.60
C TYR A 121 -1.76 -11.02 7.10
N VAL A 122 -2.57 -11.90 6.54
CA VAL A 122 -2.91 -11.94 5.11
C VAL A 122 -4.39 -11.68 4.92
N ARG A 123 -4.72 -10.80 3.98
CA ARG A 123 -6.09 -10.45 3.61
C ARG A 123 -6.94 -11.69 3.33
N GLY A 124 -8.20 -11.68 3.82
CA GLY A 124 -9.11 -12.83 3.72
C GLY A 124 -9.41 -13.30 2.29
N GLU A 125 -9.44 -12.38 1.33
CA GLU A 125 -9.72 -12.68 -0.09
C GLU A 125 -8.53 -13.30 -0.84
N MET A 126 -7.35 -13.36 -0.23
CA MET A 126 -6.13 -13.96 -0.83
C MET A 126 -5.99 -15.45 -0.49
N ALA A 127 -7.06 -16.26 -0.69
CA ALA A 127 -7.07 -17.67 -0.31
C ALA A 127 -5.86 -18.46 -0.84
N HIS A 128 -5.51 -18.29 -2.12
CA HIS A 128 -4.36 -18.96 -2.72
C HIS A 128 -3.01 -18.51 -2.10
N GLY A 129 -2.85 -17.21 -1.84
CA GLY A 129 -1.66 -16.70 -1.15
C GLY A 129 -1.54 -17.24 0.28
N GLN A 130 -2.66 -17.37 1.00
CA GLN A 130 -2.70 -17.96 2.34
C GLN A 130 -2.30 -19.44 2.33
N GLU A 131 -2.81 -20.22 1.37
CA GLU A 131 -2.45 -21.63 1.18
C GLU A 131 -0.94 -21.79 0.89
N ARG A 132 -0.40 -20.94 -0.02
CA ARG A 132 1.03 -20.95 -0.35
C ARG A 132 1.91 -20.60 0.85
N VAL A 133 1.54 -19.59 1.61
CA VAL A 133 2.27 -19.21 2.83
C VAL A 133 2.16 -20.30 3.90
N ALA A 134 0.99 -20.91 4.09
CA ALA A 134 0.82 -22.01 5.04
C ALA A 134 1.70 -23.22 4.67
N GLN A 135 1.74 -23.58 3.39
CA GLN A 135 2.63 -24.63 2.88
C GLN A 135 4.10 -24.29 3.15
N ALA A 136 4.55 -23.10 2.77
CA ALA A 136 5.92 -22.65 2.95
C ALA A 136 6.34 -22.60 4.43
N LEU A 137 5.44 -22.19 5.33
CA LEU A 137 5.69 -22.23 6.76
C LEU A 137 5.86 -23.68 7.27
N ASN A 138 5.00 -24.61 6.85
CA ASN A 138 5.14 -26.02 7.22
C ASN A 138 6.48 -26.59 6.74
N GLU A 139 6.89 -26.29 5.52
CA GLU A 139 8.19 -26.69 4.97
C GLU A 139 9.36 -26.09 5.77
N ALA A 140 9.29 -24.79 6.10
CA ALA A 140 10.30 -24.09 6.88
C ALA A 140 10.44 -24.62 8.32
N TYR A 141 9.31 -24.92 8.97
CA TYR A 141 9.30 -25.56 10.30
C TYR A 141 9.93 -26.96 10.23
N ALA A 142 9.54 -27.80 9.28
CA ALA A 142 10.06 -29.16 9.11
C ALA A 142 11.56 -29.17 8.84
N ALA A 143 12.08 -28.16 8.14
CA ALA A 143 13.50 -28.03 7.81
C ALA A 143 14.33 -27.28 8.89
N GLY A 144 13.71 -26.81 9.98
CA GLY A 144 14.41 -26.13 11.08
C GLY A 144 14.79 -24.68 10.79
N TYR A 145 14.18 -24.04 9.79
CA TYR A 145 14.33 -22.61 9.53
C TYR A 145 13.42 -21.73 10.41
N VAL A 146 12.34 -22.29 10.96
CA VAL A 146 11.40 -21.60 11.86
C VAL A 146 11.21 -22.44 13.11
N GLY A 147 10.94 -21.84 14.25
CA GLY A 147 10.70 -22.51 15.53
C GLY A 147 11.84 -22.37 16.52
N LYS A 148 12.24 -23.47 17.16
CA LYS A 148 13.28 -23.47 18.19
C LYS A 148 14.66 -23.78 17.61
N ASN A 149 15.68 -23.11 18.16
CA ASN A 149 17.10 -23.38 17.84
C ASN A 149 17.38 -23.36 16.33
N ILE A 150 16.88 -22.32 15.66
CA ILE A 150 16.97 -22.18 14.21
C ILE A 150 18.42 -22.32 13.74
N LEU A 151 18.66 -23.21 12.75
CA LEU A 151 19.97 -23.52 12.21
C LEU A 151 21.00 -23.91 13.29
N ASN A 152 20.55 -24.57 14.35
CA ASN A 152 21.36 -25.01 15.51
C ASN A 152 21.97 -23.85 16.31
N THR A 153 21.37 -22.67 16.31
CA THR A 153 21.72 -21.52 17.15
C THR A 153 20.77 -21.40 18.34
N GLU A 154 21.01 -20.43 19.23
CA GLU A 154 20.10 -20.07 20.32
C GLU A 154 18.85 -19.27 19.83
N PHE A 155 18.87 -18.80 18.58
CA PHE A 155 17.78 -18.02 18.00
C PHE A 155 16.54 -18.91 17.82
N SER A 156 15.41 -18.39 18.30
CA SER A 156 14.14 -19.08 18.23
C SER A 156 13.03 -18.08 17.98
N VAL A 157 12.17 -18.33 17.01
CA VAL A 157 11.00 -17.49 16.70
C VAL A 157 9.92 -18.33 16.05
N ASP A 158 8.67 -18.08 16.45
CA ASP A 158 7.51 -18.66 15.80
C ASP A 158 6.86 -17.65 14.85
N ILE A 159 6.37 -18.14 13.70
CA ILE A 159 5.62 -17.35 12.73
C ILE A 159 4.19 -17.88 12.69
N VAL A 160 3.23 -17.04 13.07
CA VAL A 160 1.80 -17.36 13.08
C VAL A 160 1.14 -16.73 11.88
N LEU A 161 0.57 -17.53 10.98
CA LEU A 161 -0.26 -17.05 9.89
C LEU A 161 -1.65 -16.72 10.41
N HIS A 162 -2.08 -15.47 10.22
CA HIS A 162 -3.41 -14.99 10.55
C HIS A 162 -4.20 -14.63 9.28
N TRP A 163 -5.39 -15.17 9.17
CA TRP A 163 -6.29 -14.91 8.05
C TRP A 163 -7.21 -13.73 8.39
N GLY A 164 -7.09 -12.66 7.61
CA GLY A 164 -7.93 -11.49 7.74
C GLY A 164 -9.37 -11.75 7.29
N ALA A 165 -10.25 -10.82 7.59
CA ALA A 165 -11.68 -10.89 7.27
C ALA A 165 -12.15 -9.91 6.18
N GLY A 166 -11.22 -9.33 5.42
CA GLY A 166 -11.52 -8.55 4.21
C GLY A 166 -11.98 -7.11 4.44
N ALA A 167 -11.47 -6.41 5.46
CA ALA A 167 -11.74 -5.00 5.68
C ALA A 167 -10.54 -4.14 5.25
N TYR A 168 -10.72 -3.22 4.28
CA TYR A 168 -9.69 -2.30 3.80
C TYR A 168 -8.98 -1.53 4.92
N ILE A 169 -9.77 -1.07 5.92
CA ILE A 169 -9.22 -0.27 7.02
C ILE A 169 -8.17 -1.02 7.84
N VAL A 170 -8.14 -2.34 7.79
CA VAL A 170 -7.17 -3.18 8.51
C VAL A 170 -5.77 -3.07 7.89
N GLY A 171 -5.63 -2.53 6.67
CA GLY A 171 -4.34 -2.11 6.13
C GLY A 171 -3.67 -0.98 6.92
N GLU A 172 -4.40 -0.21 7.74
CA GLU A 172 -3.83 0.73 8.71
C GLU A 172 -3.27 -0.05 9.90
N GLU A 173 -2.01 0.24 10.28
CA GLU A 173 -1.24 -0.58 11.21
C GLU A 173 -1.89 -0.80 12.58
N THR A 174 -2.63 0.18 13.11
CA THR A 174 -3.30 0.04 14.41
C THR A 174 -4.65 -0.65 14.31
N ALA A 175 -5.35 -0.51 13.18
CA ALA A 175 -6.56 -1.28 12.90
C ALA A 175 -6.24 -2.78 12.68
N LEU A 176 -5.09 -3.07 12.07
CA LEU A 176 -4.58 -4.44 11.92
C LEU A 176 -4.30 -5.06 13.29
N ILE A 177 -3.66 -4.30 14.20
CA ILE A 177 -3.42 -4.75 15.57
C ILE A 177 -4.73 -5.02 16.31
N GLU A 178 -5.74 -4.14 16.21
CA GLU A 178 -7.08 -4.38 16.78
C GLU A 178 -7.69 -5.70 16.24
N SER A 179 -7.56 -5.94 14.94
CA SER A 179 -8.06 -7.18 14.33
C SER A 179 -7.34 -8.42 14.84
N LEU A 180 -6.00 -8.38 15.00
CA LEU A 180 -5.22 -9.47 15.60
C LEU A 180 -5.61 -9.75 17.05
N GLU A 181 -5.99 -8.71 17.79
CA GLU A 181 -6.48 -8.83 19.19
C GLU A 181 -7.92 -9.34 19.29
N GLY A 182 -8.58 -9.61 18.15
CA GLY A 182 -9.97 -10.09 18.11
C GLY A 182 -11.01 -8.98 18.23
N ASN A 183 -10.59 -7.71 18.14
CA ASN A 183 -11.47 -6.56 18.18
C ASN A 183 -11.91 -6.16 16.77
N ARG A 184 -12.90 -5.26 16.67
CA ARG A 184 -13.23 -4.63 15.41
C ARG A 184 -12.04 -3.82 14.90
N GLY A 185 -11.62 -4.05 13.65
CA GLY A 185 -10.51 -3.35 13.00
C GLY A 185 -10.79 -1.87 12.85
N MET A 186 -10.47 -1.08 13.86
CA MET A 186 -10.60 0.37 13.87
C MET A 186 -9.28 1.01 14.31
N PRO A 187 -8.77 2.05 13.60
CA PRO A 187 -7.54 2.74 13.96
C PRO A 187 -7.54 3.27 15.39
N ARG A 188 -6.39 3.22 16.06
CA ARG A 188 -6.14 3.85 17.36
C ARG A 188 -5.71 5.31 17.18
N LEU A 189 -5.89 6.13 18.20
CA LEU A 189 -5.37 7.49 18.23
C LEU A 189 -3.85 7.51 18.40
N LYS A 190 -3.15 8.30 17.60
CA LYS A 190 -1.71 8.56 17.72
C LYS A 190 -1.50 10.05 17.99
N PRO A 191 -0.91 10.43 19.12
CA PRO A 191 -0.49 9.64 20.29
C PRO A 191 -1.68 9.13 21.13
N PRO A 192 -1.52 8.17 22.10
CA PRO A 192 -0.23 7.55 22.46
C PRO A 192 0.07 6.23 21.76
N TYR A 193 -0.86 5.67 20.97
CA TYR A 193 -0.83 4.30 20.45
C TYR A 193 0.05 4.16 19.19
N PHE A 194 1.34 4.53 19.31
CA PHE A 194 2.32 4.17 18.28
C PHE A 194 2.72 2.71 18.46
N PRO A 195 2.64 1.85 17.42
CA PRO A 195 2.89 0.41 17.55
C PRO A 195 4.25 0.06 18.17
N ALA A 196 5.31 0.80 17.83
CA ALA A 196 6.64 0.58 18.40
C ALA A 196 6.68 0.71 19.93
N SER A 197 5.76 1.46 20.54
CA SER A 197 5.66 1.64 21.99
C SER A 197 4.51 0.85 22.59
N ILE A 198 3.30 0.99 22.03
CA ILE A 198 2.05 0.39 22.53
C ILE A 198 1.32 -0.26 21.34
N GLY A 199 1.83 -1.41 20.93
CA GLY A 199 1.32 -2.19 19.79
C GLY A 199 0.44 -3.37 20.22
N LEU A 200 0.72 -4.54 19.63
CA LEU A 200 -0.04 -5.78 19.84
C LEU A 200 0.03 -6.21 21.31
N TYR A 201 -1.15 -6.45 21.89
CA TYR A 201 -1.31 -6.79 23.31
C TYR A 201 -0.64 -5.77 24.27
N GLY A 202 -0.58 -4.49 23.85
CA GLY A 202 0.07 -3.43 24.62
C GLY A 202 1.60 -3.53 24.66
N LYS A 203 2.23 -4.30 23.77
CA LYS A 203 3.67 -4.54 23.71
C LYS A 203 4.31 -3.86 22.49
N PRO A 204 5.61 -3.53 22.57
CA PRO A 204 6.34 -2.98 21.42
C PRO A 204 6.21 -3.87 20.19
N THR A 205 5.79 -3.30 19.08
CA THR A 205 5.48 -4.02 17.85
C THR A 205 6.01 -3.29 16.63
N ILE A 206 6.74 -3.98 15.78
CA ILE A 206 7.08 -3.48 14.45
C ILE A 206 6.06 -4.02 13.45
N VAL A 207 5.44 -3.12 12.70
CA VAL A 207 4.55 -3.46 11.59
C VAL A 207 5.26 -3.17 10.29
N ASN A 208 5.50 -4.15 9.44
CA ASN A 208 6.10 -3.98 8.12
C ASN A 208 5.25 -4.64 7.02
N ASN A 209 5.25 -4.04 5.83
CA ASN A 209 4.60 -4.59 4.65
C ASN A 209 5.37 -5.79 4.09
N VAL A 210 4.69 -6.66 3.36
CA VAL A 210 5.23 -7.88 2.71
C VAL A 210 6.44 -7.57 1.81
N GLU A 211 6.31 -6.65 0.84
CA GLU A 211 7.40 -6.29 -0.06
C GLU A 211 8.58 -5.66 0.68
N THR A 212 8.32 -4.90 1.75
CA THR A 212 9.40 -4.32 2.57
C THR A 212 10.29 -5.42 3.15
N LEU A 213 9.68 -6.46 3.74
CA LEU A 213 10.42 -7.57 4.34
C LEU A 213 11.09 -8.46 3.29
N ALA A 214 10.49 -8.63 2.12
CA ALA A 214 11.08 -9.40 1.02
C ALA A 214 12.39 -8.79 0.49
N ASN A 215 12.67 -7.51 0.71
CA ASN A 215 13.94 -6.88 0.35
C ASN A 215 15.07 -7.18 1.36
N ILE A 216 14.76 -7.55 2.59
CA ILE A 216 15.74 -7.73 3.67
C ILE A 216 16.78 -8.79 3.36
N PRO A 217 16.43 -9.99 2.85
CA PRO A 217 17.42 -11.00 2.50
C PRO A 217 18.49 -10.49 1.53
N TRP A 218 18.09 -9.77 0.49
CA TRP A 218 19.02 -9.22 -0.48
C TRP A 218 19.98 -8.18 0.15
N ILE A 219 19.46 -7.32 1.02
CA ILE A 219 20.24 -6.31 1.74
C ILE A 219 21.32 -6.96 2.61
N VAL A 220 20.96 -7.99 3.36
CA VAL A 220 21.91 -8.71 4.22
C VAL A 220 22.98 -9.44 3.41
N LEU A 221 22.58 -10.09 2.31
CA LEU A 221 23.55 -10.80 1.45
C LEU A 221 24.53 -9.87 0.75
N ASN A 222 24.05 -8.74 0.26
CA ASN A 222 24.83 -7.88 -0.63
C ASN A 222 25.38 -6.62 0.04
N GLY A 223 24.86 -6.25 1.21
CA GLY A 223 25.21 -5.04 1.97
C GLY A 223 24.27 -3.87 1.69
N GLY A 224 24.00 -3.09 2.75
CA GLY A 224 23.13 -1.91 2.69
C GLY A 224 23.60 -0.85 1.69
N ASP A 225 24.93 -0.61 1.63
CA ASP A 225 25.53 0.36 0.70
C ASP A 225 25.29 0.01 -0.78
N LYS A 226 25.24 -1.29 -1.12
CA LYS A 226 24.93 -1.70 -2.50
C LYS A 226 23.46 -1.45 -2.83
N PHE A 227 22.56 -1.68 -1.87
CA PHE A 227 21.13 -1.39 -2.05
C PHE A 227 20.90 0.13 -2.18
N ALA A 228 21.57 0.93 -1.36
CA ALA A 228 21.49 2.39 -1.40
C ALA A 228 21.99 3.01 -2.70
N LYS A 229 22.86 2.31 -3.45
CA LYS A 229 23.36 2.75 -4.77
C LYS A 229 22.42 2.40 -5.92
N LEU A 230 21.40 1.57 -5.69
CA LEU A 230 20.34 1.33 -6.64
C LEU A 230 19.26 2.39 -6.44
N GLY A 231 18.75 2.94 -7.53
CA GLY A 231 17.73 3.96 -7.46
C GLY A 231 18.25 5.38 -7.22
N ALA A 232 17.36 6.27 -6.77
CA ALA A 232 17.69 7.64 -6.41
C ALA A 232 18.00 7.77 -4.92
N GLU A 233 18.71 8.85 -4.53
CA GLU A 233 19.20 9.08 -3.17
C GLU A 233 18.11 8.94 -2.08
N GLN A 234 16.90 9.42 -2.34
CA GLN A 234 15.76 9.32 -1.41
C GLN A 234 14.75 8.23 -1.77
N SER A 235 15.09 7.38 -2.75
CA SER A 235 14.24 6.31 -3.27
C SER A 235 15.12 5.15 -3.70
N THR A 236 15.74 4.50 -2.72
CA THR A 236 16.75 3.45 -2.93
C THR A 236 16.18 2.10 -3.29
N GLY A 237 16.99 1.30 -3.96
CA GLY A 237 16.68 -0.08 -4.34
C GLY A 237 15.78 -0.18 -5.56
N THR A 238 15.11 -1.33 -5.65
CA THR A 238 14.03 -1.57 -6.61
C THR A 238 12.66 -1.47 -5.92
N ARG A 239 11.63 -1.31 -6.72
CA ARG A 239 10.25 -1.32 -6.25
C ARG A 239 9.34 -2.01 -7.24
N ILE A 240 8.35 -2.72 -6.71
CA ILE A 240 7.32 -3.36 -7.53
C ILE A 240 6.18 -2.36 -7.78
N PHE A 241 5.76 -2.25 -9.05
CA PHE A 241 4.60 -1.48 -9.47
C PHE A 241 3.57 -2.39 -10.14
N ALA A 242 2.31 -2.23 -9.74
CA ALA A 242 1.17 -2.86 -10.36
C ALA A 242 0.55 -1.90 -11.39
N VAL A 243 0.64 -2.23 -12.68
CA VAL A 243 0.12 -1.41 -13.77
C VAL A 243 -1.17 -2.03 -14.31
N SER A 244 -2.22 -1.24 -14.39
CA SER A 244 -3.54 -1.70 -14.85
C SER A 244 -4.34 -0.58 -15.52
N GLY A 245 -5.60 -0.86 -15.83
CA GLY A 245 -6.47 0.07 -16.57
C GLY A 245 -6.27 -0.06 -18.08
N HIS A 246 -6.17 1.08 -18.77
CA HIS A 246 -6.22 1.13 -20.22
C HIS A 246 -4.82 1.05 -20.87
N VAL A 247 -3.99 0.11 -20.43
CA VAL A 247 -2.70 -0.22 -21.04
C VAL A 247 -2.79 -1.49 -21.88
N ASN A 248 -1.85 -1.68 -22.82
CA ASN A 248 -1.80 -2.87 -23.65
C ASN A 248 -1.33 -4.11 -22.87
N ASN A 249 -0.43 -3.93 -21.91
CA ASN A 249 0.16 -5.02 -21.14
C ASN A 249 0.04 -4.73 -19.64
N PRO A 250 -1.13 -4.99 -19.02
CA PRO A 250 -1.29 -4.88 -17.57
C PRO A 250 -0.46 -5.96 -16.87
N GLY A 251 0.18 -5.59 -15.74
CA GLY A 251 1.05 -6.53 -15.03
C GLY A 251 1.71 -5.95 -13.80
N VAL A 252 2.60 -6.72 -13.23
CA VAL A 252 3.43 -6.33 -12.09
C VAL A 252 4.88 -6.28 -12.52
N TYR A 253 5.52 -5.14 -12.31
CA TYR A 253 6.86 -4.83 -12.81
C TYR A 253 7.75 -4.34 -11.69
N GLU A 254 8.89 -4.99 -11.51
CA GLU A 254 9.94 -4.48 -10.64
C GLU A 254 10.88 -3.59 -11.45
N VAL A 255 11.06 -2.36 -10.99
CA VAL A 255 11.91 -1.37 -11.63
C VAL A 255 12.82 -0.70 -10.62
N GLU A 256 13.89 -0.11 -11.09
CA GLU A 256 14.79 0.69 -10.27
C GLU A 256 14.05 1.95 -9.79
N PHE A 257 14.02 2.11 -8.47
CA PHE A 257 13.20 3.12 -7.82
C PHE A 257 13.83 4.51 -7.95
N GLY A 258 13.09 5.46 -8.51
CA GLY A 258 13.52 6.84 -8.66
C GLY A 258 14.27 7.17 -9.95
N THR A 259 14.65 6.17 -10.77
CA THR A 259 15.31 6.41 -12.08
C THR A 259 14.39 6.13 -13.27
N THR A 260 13.41 5.26 -13.10
CA THR A 260 12.37 4.96 -14.09
C THR A 260 11.26 6.02 -14.00
N THR A 261 10.74 6.49 -15.14
CA THR A 261 9.63 7.45 -15.19
C THR A 261 8.26 6.75 -15.29
N PHE A 262 7.16 7.49 -15.04
CA PHE A 262 5.82 6.98 -15.36
C PHE A 262 5.68 6.68 -16.85
N ARG A 263 6.28 7.50 -17.73
CA ARG A 263 6.29 7.26 -19.19
C ARG A 263 6.94 5.94 -19.52
N ASP A 264 8.12 5.66 -18.97
CA ASP A 264 8.81 4.39 -19.21
C ASP A 264 7.92 3.20 -18.80
N LEU A 265 7.28 3.30 -17.63
CA LEU A 265 6.49 2.20 -17.09
C LEU A 265 5.14 2.02 -17.81
N ILE A 266 4.48 3.10 -18.23
CA ILE A 266 3.19 3.02 -18.93
C ILE A 266 3.38 2.75 -20.43
N MET A 267 4.33 3.43 -21.08
CA MET A 267 4.49 3.41 -22.54
C MET A 267 5.56 2.41 -23.00
N GLY A 268 6.52 2.04 -22.15
CA GLY A 268 7.65 1.19 -22.53
C GLY A 268 7.21 -0.23 -22.91
N GLU A 269 7.78 -0.75 -24.01
CA GLU A 269 7.48 -2.09 -24.58
C GLU A 269 7.67 -3.24 -23.57
N LYS A 270 8.61 -3.09 -22.64
CA LYS A 270 8.90 -4.09 -21.60
C LYS A 270 7.88 -4.10 -20.45
N TYR A 271 7.04 -3.07 -20.38
CA TYR A 271 6.11 -2.83 -19.28
C TYR A 271 4.67 -2.69 -19.79
N GLY A 272 4.00 -1.59 -19.52
CA GLY A 272 2.62 -1.34 -19.94
C GLY A 272 2.38 -1.34 -21.46
N ASN A 273 3.43 -1.15 -22.26
CA ASN A 273 3.42 -1.22 -23.71
C ASN A 273 2.41 -0.27 -24.37
N GLY A 274 2.28 0.94 -23.81
CA GLY A 274 1.39 1.98 -24.33
C GLY A 274 -0.09 1.80 -23.99
N ILE A 275 -0.87 2.74 -24.50
CA ILE A 275 -2.32 2.80 -24.23
C ILE A 275 -3.06 1.88 -25.20
N ARG A 276 -4.06 1.15 -24.72
CA ARG A 276 -4.87 0.24 -25.54
C ARG A 276 -5.48 0.95 -26.73
N ASN A 277 -5.61 0.25 -27.84
CA ASN A 277 -6.17 0.75 -29.11
C ASN A 277 -5.44 1.99 -29.69
N GLY A 278 -4.23 2.34 -29.21
CA GLY A 278 -3.55 3.55 -29.63
C GLY A 278 -4.22 4.84 -29.16
N ASN A 279 -5.06 4.78 -28.14
CA ASN A 279 -5.74 5.94 -27.59
C ASN A 279 -4.76 6.88 -26.85
N GLU A 280 -5.20 8.11 -26.62
CA GLU A 280 -4.46 9.07 -25.78
C GLU A 280 -4.76 8.85 -24.32
N ILE A 281 -3.78 9.12 -23.46
CA ILE A 281 -3.95 9.11 -22.01
C ILE A 281 -4.80 10.30 -21.57
N LYS A 282 -5.75 10.09 -20.68
CA LYS A 282 -6.59 11.14 -20.09
C LYS A 282 -6.15 11.48 -18.67
N ALA A 283 -5.95 10.45 -17.86
CA ALA A 283 -5.49 10.55 -16.49
C ALA A 283 -4.87 9.23 -16.05
N PHE A 284 -4.13 9.25 -14.95
CA PHE A 284 -3.72 8.03 -14.27
C PHE A 284 -3.63 8.24 -12.77
N ILE A 285 -3.85 7.17 -12.03
CA ILE A 285 -3.66 7.12 -10.58
C ILE A 285 -2.23 6.64 -10.33
N PRO A 286 -1.35 7.40 -9.67
CA PRO A 286 0.07 7.05 -9.59
C PRO A 286 0.44 6.11 -8.45
N GLY A 287 -0.45 5.91 -7.45
CA GLY A 287 -0.10 5.22 -6.21
C GLY A 287 -1.21 4.44 -5.52
N GLY A 288 -2.22 4.00 -6.27
CA GLY A 288 -3.46 3.41 -5.74
C GLY A 288 -4.57 4.44 -5.57
N ALA A 289 -5.78 3.97 -5.36
CA ALA A 289 -7.00 4.79 -5.33
C ALA A 289 -6.95 5.97 -4.35
N SER A 290 -6.13 5.88 -3.32
CA SER A 290 -5.90 6.94 -2.31
C SER A 290 -5.11 8.13 -2.84
N ALA A 291 -4.40 8.00 -3.96
CA ALA A 291 -3.53 9.03 -4.51
C ALA A 291 -4.31 10.06 -5.33
N PRO A 292 -4.00 11.37 -5.23
CA PRO A 292 -4.44 12.35 -6.21
C PRO A 292 -4.03 11.93 -7.63
N TRP A 293 -4.92 12.18 -8.60
CA TRP A 293 -4.71 11.76 -9.97
C TRP A 293 -3.69 12.63 -10.68
N PHE A 294 -2.93 12.01 -11.57
CA PHE A 294 -2.01 12.64 -12.50
C PHE A 294 -2.56 12.63 -13.92
N PHE A 295 -1.95 13.46 -14.75
CA PHE A 295 -2.34 13.72 -16.13
C PHE A 295 -1.12 13.61 -17.04
N GLU A 296 -1.29 13.83 -18.34
CA GLU A 296 -0.24 13.65 -19.34
C GLU A 296 1.06 14.38 -19.01
N GLU A 297 0.97 15.61 -18.50
CA GLU A 297 2.11 16.44 -18.10
C GLU A 297 2.99 15.84 -17.00
N HIS A 298 2.48 14.83 -16.29
CA HIS A 298 3.20 14.16 -15.19
C HIS A 298 3.92 12.86 -15.64
N LEU A 299 3.78 12.46 -16.91
CA LEU A 299 4.35 11.21 -17.41
C LEU A 299 5.87 11.15 -17.28
N ASP A 300 6.56 12.27 -17.43
CA ASP A 300 8.02 12.33 -17.36
C ASP A 300 8.59 12.49 -15.95
N LEU A 301 7.73 12.50 -14.94
CA LEU A 301 8.16 12.45 -13.54
C LEU A 301 8.80 11.09 -13.24
N PRO A 302 9.94 11.08 -12.51
CA PRO A 302 10.51 9.83 -12.05
C PRO A 302 9.60 9.17 -11.01
N LEU A 303 9.63 7.85 -10.95
CA LEU A 303 8.98 7.06 -9.90
C LEU A 303 9.76 7.23 -8.58
N GLU A 304 9.80 8.45 -8.09
CA GLU A 304 10.53 8.88 -6.90
C GLU A 304 9.58 9.56 -5.91
N LYS A 305 9.75 9.23 -4.62
CA LYS A 305 8.84 9.73 -3.59
C LYS A 305 8.78 11.26 -3.56
N THR A 306 9.94 11.92 -3.52
CA THR A 306 10.01 13.38 -3.38
C THR A 306 9.47 14.10 -4.60
N ALA A 307 9.78 13.63 -5.81
CA ALA A 307 9.29 14.24 -7.06
C ALA A 307 7.76 14.15 -7.15
N VAL A 308 7.19 12.99 -6.79
CA VAL A 308 5.73 12.78 -6.81
C VAL A 308 5.03 13.56 -5.72
N ASP A 309 5.59 13.63 -4.51
CA ASP A 309 5.06 14.45 -3.41
C ASP A 309 5.03 15.95 -3.79
N GLN A 310 6.10 16.46 -4.41
CA GLN A 310 6.20 17.85 -4.88
C GLN A 310 5.22 18.16 -6.02
N ALA A 311 4.91 17.17 -6.85
CA ALA A 311 3.90 17.29 -7.90
C ALA A 311 2.45 17.18 -7.38
N GLY A 312 2.25 17.03 -6.07
CA GLY A 312 0.92 17.05 -5.44
C GLY A 312 0.24 15.68 -5.36
N SER A 313 0.99 14.57 -5.41
CA SER A 313 0.44 13.23 -5.27
C SER A 313 1.38 12.31 -4.48
N MET A 314 1.16 11.00 -4.51
CA MET A 314 2.00 10.01 -3.83
C MET A 314 2.16 8.73 -4.66
N LEU A 315 3.31 8.08 -4.49
CA LEU A 315 3.53 6.73 -5.04
C LEU A 315 2.76 5.64 -4.28
N GLY A 316 2.25 5.96 -3.11
CA GLY A 316 1.36 5.12 -2.32
C GLY A 316 1.80 3.65 -2.26
N SER A 317 0.90 2.75 -2.65
CA SER A 317 1.14 1.30 -2.71
C SER A 317 1.87 0.83 -3.98
N GLY A 318 2.18 1.73 -4.92
CA GLY A 318 2.80 1.39 -6.20
C GLY A 318 1.82 0.88 -7.26
N ALA A 319 0.54 1.16 -7.11
CA ALA A 319 -0.46 0.82 -8.13
C ALA A 319 -0.68 1.98 -9.10
N ILE A 320 -0.47 1.72 -10.39
CA ILE A 320 -0.72 2.68 -11.46
C ILE A 320 -1.94 2.22 -12.24
N VAL A 321 -2.99 3.05 -12.23
CA VAL A 321 -4.23 2.76 -12.96
C VAL A 321 -4.43 3.80 -14.06
N VAL A 322 -4.34 3.37 -15.30
CA VAL A 322 -4.37 4.26 -16.47
C VAL A 322 -5.78 4.40 -17.03
N MET A 323 -6.17 5.61 -17.33
CA MET A 323 -7.45 5.99 -17.93
C MET A 323 -7.18 6.69 -19.27
N ASP A 324 -7.73 6.18 -20.35
CA ASP A 324 -7.66 6.79 -21.68
C ASP A 324 -8.80 7.82 -21.90
N HIS A 325 -8.79 8.50 -23.04
CA HIS A 325 -9.76 9.53 -23.39
C HIS A 325 -11.23 9.03 -23.44
N THR A 326 -11.46 7.72 -23.51
CA THR A 326 -12.82 7.14 -23.47
C THR A 326 -13.41 7.06 -22.06
N THR A 327 -12.59 7.32 -21.03
CA THR A 327 -13.02 7.23 -19.64
C THR A 327 -13.95 8.38 -19.28
N ASP A 328 -15.12 8.03 -18.74
CA ASP A 328 -16.01 8.97 -18.07
C ASP A 328 -15.45 9.30 -16.66
N ILE A 329 -14.90 10.48 -16.52
CA ILE A 329 -14.21 10.90 -15.29
C ILE A 329 -15.17 10.97 -14.09
N VAL A 330 -16.41 11.37 -14.29
CA VAL A 330 -17.41 11.48 -13.22
C VAL A 330 -17.74 10.09 -12.65
N LYS A 331 -17.90 9.10 -13.51
CA LYS A 331 -18.15 7.71 -13.10
C LYS A 331 -16.91 7.06 -12.47
N ALA A 332 -15.73 7.34 -13.01
CA ALA A 332 -14.48 6.85 -12.43
C ALA A 332 -14.28 7.41 -11.01
N CYS A 333 -14.47 8.72 -10.84
CA CYS A 333 -14.44 9.39 -9.54
C CYS A 333 -15.44 8.80 -8.56
N HIS A 334 -16.71 8.65 -8.97
CA HIS A 334 -17.76 8.06 -8.14
C HIS A 334 -17.41 6.62 -7.71
N ASN A 335 -16.86 5.81 -8.63
CA ASN A 335 -16.50 4.42 -8.30
C ASN A 335 -15.45 4.33 -7.18
N VAL A 336 -14.46 5.21 -7.21
CA VAL A 336 -13.43 5.29 -6.15
C VAL A 336 -14.03 5.83 -4.84
N VAL A 337 -14.81 6.89 -4.89
CA VAL A 337 -15.47 7.46 -3.69
C VAL A 337 -16.42 6.46 -3.04
N ARG A 338 -17.19 5.73 -3.84
CA ARG A 338 -18.08 4.67 -3.35
C ARG A 338 -17.32 3.57 -2.60
N PHE A 339 -16.13 3.21 -3.07
CA PHE A 339 -15.26 2.28 -2.35
C PHE A 339 -14.93 2.84 -0.96
N PHE A 340 -14.41 4.06 -0.84
CA PHE A 340 -14.07 4.64 0.45
C PHE A 340 -15.27 4.83 1.38
N ALA A 341 -16.43 5.18 0.84
CA ALA A 341 -17.67 5.27 1.63
C ALA A 341 -18.06 3.93 2.26
N ARG A 342 -17.91 2.82 1.53
CA ARG A 342 -18.19 1.46 2.03
C ARG A 342 -17.14 0.96 3.02
N GLU A 343 -15.89 1.31 2.82
CA GLU A 343 -14.77 0.86 3.64
C GLU A 343 -14.50 1.74 4.87
N SER A 344 -15.21 2.85 5.02
CA SER A 344 -15.13 3.67 6.24
C SER A 344 -15.50 2.83 7.46
N CYS A 345 -14.59 2.74 8.45
CA CYS A 345 -14.85 1.99 9.68
C CYS A 345 -15.92 2.63 10.59
N GLY A 346 -16.32 3.88 10.29
CA GLY A 346 -17.33 4.62 11.02
C GLY A 346 -16.87 5.24 12.36
N LYS A 347 -15.58 5.17 12.71
CA LYS A 347 -15.08 5.65 13.99
C LYS A 347 -15.17 7.16 14.19
N CYS A 348 -14.81 7.95 13.16
CA CYS A 348 -14.79 9.41 13.24
C CYS A 348 -15.82 10.04 12.29
N ALA A 349 -16.58 11.02 12.81
CA ALA A 349 -17.71 11.62 12.10
C ALA A 349 -17.36 12.23 10.72
N PRO A 350 -16.25 13.00 10.55
CA PRO A 350 -15.95 13.60 9.25
C PRO A 350 -15.80 12.55 8.14
N CYS A 351 -15.17 11.40 8.42
CA CYS A 351 -15.06 10.30 7.48
C CYS A 351 -16.41 9.57 7.30
N ARG A 352 -17.04 9.12 8.38
CA ARG A 352 -18.28 8.33 8.34
C ARG A 352 -19.39 9.03 7.58
N GLU A 353 -19.65 10.29 7.92
CA GLU A 353 -20.74 11.06 7.29
C GLU A 353 -20.29 11.65 5.97
N GLY A 354 -19.08 12.24 5.94
CA GLY A 354 -18.58 12.95 4.75
C GLY A 354 -18.42 12.04 3.55
N THR A 355 -17.78 10.86 3.67
CA THR A 355 -17.62 9.93 2.54
C THR A 355 -18.97 9.46 1.99
N ASN A 356 -19.94 9.23 2.87
CA ASN A 356 -21.30 8.85 2.49
C ASN A 356 -22.04 10.00 1.76
N TRP A 357 -21.82 11.25 2.17
CA TRP A 357 -22.39 12.41 1.47
C TRP A 357 -21.74 12.60 0.11
N LEU A 358 -20.42 12.49 0.00
CA LEU A 358 -19.69 12.57 -1.27
C LEU A 358 -20.22 11.53 -2.27
N GLU A 359 -20.38 10.29 -1.84
CA GLU A 359 -20.93 9.21 -2.69
C GLU A 359 -22.36 9.54 -3.17
N LYS A 360 -23.25 9.96 -2.26
CA LYS A 360 -24.63 10.28 -2.61
C LYS A 360 -24.76 11.50 -3.53
N ILE A 361 -23.92 12.50 -3.37
CA ILE A 361 -23.92 13.68 -4.25
C ILE A 361 -23.46 13.27 -5.66
N LEU A 362 -22.36 12.52 -5.77
CA LEU A 362 -21.88 12.00 -7.05
C LEU A 362 -22.89 11.07 -7.72
N GLN A 363 -23.53 10.18 -6.98
CA GLN A 363 -24.58 9.32 -7.50
C GLN A 363 -25.76 10.15 -8.05
N ARG A 364 -26.21 11.18 -7.31
CA ARG A 364 -27.28 12.10 -7.77
C ARG A 364 -26.91 12.80 -9.08
N ILE A 365 -25.66 13.23 -9.21
CA ILE A 365 -25.15 13.86 -10.44
C ILE A 365 -25.22 12.86 -11.59
N ILE A 366 -24.74 11.63 -11.42
CA ILE A 366 -24.75 10.56 -12.44
C ILE A 366 -26.16 10.19 -12.88
N ASP A 367 -27.10 10.19 -11.95
CA ASP A 367 -28.52 9.87 -12.21
C ASP A 367 -29.27 11.00 -12.93
N GLY A 368 -28.59 12.11 -13.26
CA GLY A 368 -29.20 13.26 -13.93
C GLY A 368 -30.12 14.09 -13.05
N ASN A 369 -29.96 13.97 -11.73
CA ASN A 369 -30.68 14.74 -10.70
C ASN A 369 -29.73 15.72 -9.98
N GLY A 370 -28.55 16.01 -10.55
CA GLY A 370 -27.57 16.94 -10.01
C GLY A 370 -28.12 18.38 -9.98
N ARG A 371 -27.71 19.14 -8.98
CA ARG A 371 -28.06 20.54 -8.77
C ARG A 371 -26.87 21.42 -9.15
N THR A 372 -27.11 22.65 -9.54
CA THR A 372 -26.06 23.59 -9.95
C THR A 372 -24.99 23.79 -8.85
N GLN A 373 -25.39 23.78 -7.57
CA GLN A 373 -24.50 23.94 -6.42
C GLN A 373 -23.82 22.65 -5.96
N ASP A 374 -24.09 21.48 -6.56
CA ASP A 374 -23.56 20.19 -6.08
C ASP A 374 -22.03 20.08 -6.20
N LEU A 375 -21.40 20.75 -7.17
CA LEU A 375 -19.95 20.74 -7.29
C LEU A 375 -19.29 21.52 -6.16
N ASP A 376 -19.84 22.67 -5.81
CA ASP A 376 -19.34 23.48 -4.69
C ASP A 376 -19.61 22.77 -3.36
N LEU A 377 -20.75 22.10 -3.22
CA LEU A 377 -21.06 21.27 -2.07
C LEU A 377 -20.12 20.08 -1.92
N LEU A 378 -19.74 19.42 -3.02
CA LEU A 378 -18.72 18.36 -2.99
C LEU A 378 -17.38 18.87 -2.44
N LEU A 379 -16.93 20.04 -2.92
CA LEU A 379 -15.68 20.64 -2.46
C LEU A 379 -15.76 21.10 -1.00
N ASP A 380 -16.89 21.62 -0.54
CA ASP A 380 -17.14 21.99 0.86
C ASP A 380 -17.07 20.75 1.78
N VAL A 381 -17.71 19.65 1.40
CA VAL A 381 -17.63 18.40 2.14
C VAL A 381 -16.19 17.85 2.15
N CYS A 382 -15.48 17.94 1.03
CA CYS A 382 -14.07 17.57 0.95
C CYS A 382 -13.21 18.38 1.92
N ASP A 383 -13.42 19.71 1.99
CA ASP A 383 -12.70 20.62 2.89
C ASP A 383 -12.94 20.27 4.36
N ASN A 384 -14.14 19.84 4.72
CA ASN A 384 -14.45 19.39 6.09
C ASN A 384 -13.72 18.09 6.49
N ILE A 385 -13.39 17.23 5.52
CA ILE A 385 -12.64 15.98 5.76
C ILE A 385 -11.13 16.24 5.72
N SER A 386 -10.68 17.02 4.74
CA SER A 386 -9.27 17.37 4.48
C SER A 386 -9.13 18.86 4.20
N PRO A 387 -8.95 19.70 5.25
CA PRO A 387 -8.94 21.13 5.15
C PRO A 387 -7.92 21.68 4.15
N GLY A 388 -8.41 22.57 3.27
CA GLY A 388 -7.63 23.23 2.23
C GLY A 388 -7.43 22.38 0.97
N ILE A 389 -7.88 21.12 0.96
CA ILE A 389 -7.75 20.19 -0.19
C ILE A 389 -6.34 20.24 -0.78
N THR A 390 -5.33 20.21 0.08
CA THR A 390 -3.91 20.37 -0.26
C THR A 390 -3.15 19.05 -0.19
N TRP A 391 -1.97 19.00 -0.80
CA TRP A 391 -1.02 17.90 -0.64
C TRP A 391 0.27 18.41 0.03
N PRO A 392 0.83 17.72 1.04
CA PRO A 392 0.23 16.54 1.73
C PRO A 392 -1.10 16.92 2.42
N PRO A 393 -2.04 15.98 2.53
CA PRO A 393 -3.37 16.28 3.02
C PRO A 393 -3.35 16.63 4.51
N LYS A 394 -4.08 17.68 4.88
CA LYS A 394 -4.50 17.90 6.27
C LYS A 394 -5.71 17.03 6.55
N GLN A 395 -5.82 16.53 7.76
CA GLN A 395 -6.92 15.63 8.10
C GLN A 395 -7.59 16.00 9.42
N THR A 396 -8.91 15.90 9.43
CA THR A 396 -9.74 15.98 10.65
C THR A 396 -10.11 14.59 11.17
N THR A 397 -9.65 13.54 10.48
CA THR A 397 -9.95 12.13 10.72
C THR A 397 -8.83 11.43 11.46
N ILE A 398 -9.13 10.31 12.14
CA ILE A 398 -8.14 9.54 12.93
C ILE A 398 -7.09 8.90 12.02
N CYS A 399 -7.45 8.50 10.82
CA CYS A 399 -6.55 7.87 9.85
C CYS A 399 -6.67 8.51 8.46
N PRO A 400 -5.77 8.22 7.52
CA PRO A 400 -5.75 8.83 6.18
C PRO A 400 -6.88 8.39 5.25
N LEU A 401 -7.79 7.47 5.62
CA LEU A 401 -8.90 7.07 4.77
C LEU A 401 -9.81 8.26 4.36
N GLY A 402 -10.07 9.18 5.27
CA GLY A 402 -10.84 10.39 4.96
C GLY A 402 -10.21 11.22 3.84
N PRO A 403 -8.97 11.71 4.00
CA PRO A 403 -8.25 12.39 2.94
C PRO A 403 -8.13 11.59 1.64
N SER A 404 -7.96 10.26 1.72
CA SER A 404 -7.93 9.39 0.55
C SER A 404 -9.23 9.42 -0.26
N ALA A 405 -10.37 9.53 0.40
CA ALA A 405 -11.67 9.67 -0.27
C ALA A 405 -11.85 11.04 -0.97
N VAL A 406 -11.15 12.07 -0.51
CA VAL A 406 -11.16 13.42 -1.10
C VAL A 406 -10.31 13.48 -2.38
N SER A 407 -9.19 12.77 -2.41
CA SER A 407 -8.20 12.83 -3.49
C SER A 407 -8.79 12.67 -4.91
N PRO A 408 -9.64 11.68 -5.22
CA PRO A 408 -10.22 11.52 -6.54
C PRO A 408 -11.14 12.68 -6.93
N ILE A 409 -11.88 13.25 -5.98
CA ILE A 409 -12.81 14.36 -6.24
C ILE A 409 -12.02 15.64 -6.55
N SER A 410 -11.08 16.01 -5.68
CA SER A 410 -10.27 17.21 -5.85
C SER A 410 -9.50 17.19 -7.17
N SER A 411 -8.89 16.08 -7.51
CA SER A 411 -8.14 15.91 -8.78
C SER A 411 -9.07 16.00 -9.98
N ALA A 412 -10.19 15.25 -9.96
CA ALA A 412 -11.11 15.17 -11.09
C ALA A 412 -11.82 16.51 -11.35
N ILE A 413 -12.36 17.16 -10.31
CA ILE A 413 -13.05 18.45 -10.47
C ILE A 413 -12.08 19.57 -10.90
N THR A 414 -10.88 19.59 -10.35
CA THR A 414 -9.90 20.65 -10.71
C THR A 414 -9.56 20.59 -12.20
N ARG A 415 -9.44 19.40 -12.79
CA ARG A 415 -9.02 19.23 -14.20
C ARG A 415 -10.17 19.12 -15.17
N TYR A 416 -11.27 18.50 -14.79
CA TYR A 416 -12.38 18.11 -15.68
C TYR A 416 -13.73 18.64 -15.18
N ARG A 417 -13.76 19.84 -14.59
CA ARG A 417 -14.99 20.47 -14.09
C ARG A 417 -16.10 20.52 -15.14
N ASP A 418 -15.72 20.78 -16.40
CA ASP A 418 -16.65 20.82 -17.53
C ASP A 418 -17.35 19.47 -17.80
N GLU A 419 -16.71 18.34 -17.50
CA GLU A 419 -17.36 17.02 -17.63
C GLU A 419 -18.42 16.82 -16.55
N PHE A 420 -18.19 17.29 -15.33
CA PHE A 420 -19.20 17.29 -14.27
C PHE A 420 -20.36 18.23 -14.60
N GLU A 421 -20.09 19.42 -15.12
CA GLU A 421 -21.12 20.40 -15.52
C GLU A 421 -22.04 19.88 -16.63
N LYS A 422 -21.54 19.06 -17.56
CA LYS A 422 -22.37 18.38 -18.57
C LYS A 422 -23.42 17.44 -17.97
N TYR A 423 -23.15 16.88 -16.81
CA TYR A 423 -24.14 16.07 -16.07
C TYR A 423 -25.19 16.95 -15.40
N LEU A 424 -24.83 18.14 -14.92
CA LEU A 424 -25.76 19.09 -14.29
C LEU A 424 -26.73 19.70 -15.32
N THR A 425 -26.27 20.04 -16.53
CA THR A 425 -27.08 20.62 -17.59
C THR A 425 -28.13 19.66 -18.15
N LYS A 426 -27.93 18.33 -17.96
CA LYS A 426 -28.90 17.29 -18.30
C LYS A 426 -29.95 17.05 -17.21
N SER A 427 -29.76 17.65 -16.02
CA SER A 427 -30.69 17.51 -14.91
C SER A 427 -32.02 18.19 -15.19
N LYS A 428 -33.12 17.59 -14.70
CA LYS A 428 -34.45 18.22 -14.76
C LYS A 428 -34.43 19.53 -13.96
N PRO A 429 -35.14 20.58 -14.41
CA PRO A 429 -35.23 21.81 -13.65
C PRO A 429 -35.77 21.52 -12.24
N ASP A 430 -35.20 22.23 -11.24
CA ASP A 430 -35.62 22.12 -9.84
C ASP A 430 -37.15 22.26 -9.76
N ILE A 431 -37.84 21.23 -9.28
CA ILE A 431 -39.26 21.37 -8.95
C ILE A 431 -39.33 22.31 -7.72
N PRO A 432 -39.93 23.49 -7.83
CA PRO A 432 -40.04 24.34 -6.67
C PRO A 432 -40.81 23.61 -5.57
N VAL A 433 -40.19 23.41 -4.43
CA VAL A 433 -40.89 22.87 -3.25
C VAL A 433 -41.84 23.96 -2.77
N THR A 434 -43.06 23.91 -3.20
CA THR A 434 -44.14 24.78 -2.65
C THR A 434 -44.45 24.25 -1.26
N ILE A 435 -43.85 24.82 -0.24
CA ILE A 435 -44.30 24.61 1.14
C ILE A 435 -45.72 25.21 1.21
N LYS A 436 -46.73 24.36 1.11
CA LYS A 436 -48.08 24.77 1.47
C LYS A 436 -48.06 25.07 2.95
N GLY A 437 -48.04 26.37 3.29
CA GLY A 437 -48.26 26.83 4.66
C GLY A 437 -49.56 26.26 5.16
N GLY A 438 -49.49 25.44 6.21
CA GLY A 438 -50.70 25.05 6.95
C GLY A 438 -51.28 26.30 7.55
N ALA A 439 -52.44 26.67 7.11
CA ALA A 439 -53.28 27.66 7.79
C ALA A 439 -53.79 27.02 9.09
N THR A 440 -53.66 27.78 10.15
CA THR A 440 -54.12 27.62 11.54
C THR A 440 -55.40 26.84 11.70
#